data_ad0bcc8a5f728a51e714fe9eabbad9a7
#
_entry.id   ad0bcc8a5f728a51e714fe9eabbad9a7
#
_cell.length_a   1.000
_cell.length_b   1.000
_cell.length_c   1.000
_cell.angle_alpha   90.00
_cell.angle_beta   90.00
_cell.angle_gamma   90.00
#
_symmetry.space_group_name_H-M   'P 1'
#
loop_
_entity.id
_entity.type
_entity.pdbx_description
1 polymer ?
#
loop_
_entity_poly.entity_id
_entity_poly.type
_entity_poly.pdbx_seq_one_letter_code
_entity_poly.pdbx_strand_id
1 'polypeptide(L)'
;MQLQEIFQSYSTFGFSGSRFSSGVLPPNVLSSAAKSVPKGSRVVIGCQKGVDAFFRQCFPNAEVFSVASGKWGSGKGAYAARSIACIKAVADDSGLWISFPASECPPGLIPSNKSSQCFSGKGSGSWASLAFACGLGVSCLVYSPFGIPDSWNFSHLPDLNKWFSFYQRTSINQLSLF
;
A
#
# COMPACT_ATOMS: atom_id res chain seq x y z
N MET A 1 -2.62 -6.60 -19.16
CA MET A 1 -1.77 -5.57 -18.47
C MET A 1 -0.92 -6.28 -17.44
N GLN A 2 0.40 -6.16 -17.52
CA GLN A 2 1.31 -6.75 -16.54
C GLN A 2 1.60 -5.76 -15.40
N LEU A 3 1.96 -6.24 -14.21
CA LEU A 3 2.35 -5.37 -13.09
C LEU A 3 3.42 -4.37 -13.49
N GLN A 4 4.38 -4.80 -14.30
CA GLN A 4 5.46 -3.96 -14.75
C GLN A 4 4.99 -2.73 -15.54
N GLU A 5 3.96 -2.86 -16.36
CA GLU A 5 3.39 -1.72 -17.11
C GLU A 5 2.78 -0.67 -16.16
N ILE A 6 2.08 -1.13 -15.11
CA ILE A 6 1.52 -0.24 -14.09
C ILE A 6 2.65 0.50 -13.37
N PHE A 7 3.67 -0.23 -12.93
CA PHE A 7 4.79 0.33 -12.15
C PHE A 7 5.60 1.36 -12.93
N GLN A 8 5.72 1.23 -14.26
CA GLN A 8 6.42 2.21 -15.11
C GLN A 8 5.86 3.63 -15.03
N SER A 9 4.62 3.79 -14.58
CA SER A 9 3.97 5.10 -14.46
C SER A 9 4.32 5.84 -13.15
N TYR A 10 5.10 5.22 -12.27
CA TYR A 10 5.42 5.78 -10.95
C TYR A 10 6.93 5.77 -10.69
N SER A 11 7.37 6.72 -9.87
CA SER A 11 8.77 6.82 -9.41
C SER A 11 8.94 6.64 -7.90
N THR A 12 7.84 6.62 -7.14
CA THR A 12 7.83 6.41 -5.69
C THR A 12 6.85 5.31 -5.33
N PHE A 13 7.32 4.39 -4.48
CA PHE A 13 6.58 3.20 -4.08
C PHE A 13 6.56 3.04 -2.56
N GLY A 14 5.38 2.75 -2.02
CA GLY A 14 5.22 2.33 -0.65
C GLY A 14 4.65 0.92 -0.56
N PHE A 15 5.12 0.14 0.40
CA PHE A 15 4.68 -1.23 0.61
C PHE A 15 4.14 -1.44 2.01
N SER A 16 3.05 -2.19 2.11
CA SER A 16 2.52 -2.66 3.38
C SER A 16 1.97 -4.07 3.26
N GLY A 17 1.92 -4.78 4.37
CA GLY A 17 1.33 -6.11 4.36
C GLY A 17 1.33 -6.77 5.73
N SER A 18 0.94 -8.03 5.75
CA SER A 18 0.86 -8.82 6.96
C SER A 18 2.23 -9.04 7.59
N ARG A 19 2.24 -9.11 8.91
CA ARG A 19 3.41 -9.53 9.71
C ARG A 19 3.74 -11.00 9.55
N PHE A 20 2.74 -11.80 9.21
CA PHE A 20 2.83 -13.24 9.03
C PHE A 20 2.40 -13.59 7.61
N SER A 21 3.36 -13.96 6.80
CA SER A 21 3.11 -14.34 5.40
C SER A 21 2.81 -15.84 5.21
N SER A 22 2.67 -16.59 6.30
CA SER A 22 2.56 -18.04 6.25
C SER A 22 1.34 -18.54 5.46
N GLY A 23 1.58 -19.06 4.27
CA GLY A 23 0.62 -19.81 3.46
C GLY A 23 -0.41 -19.01 2.68
N VAL A 24 -0.69 -17.76 3.03
CA VAL A 24 -1.71 -16.91 2.38
C VAL A 24 -1.13 -16.04 1.26
N LEU A 25 0.09 -15.57 1.45
CA LEU A 25 0.81 -14.74 0.48
C LEU A 25 1.89 -15.56 -0.22
N PRO A 26 1.69 -15.97 -1.48
CA PRO A 26 2.67 -16.72 -2.22
C PRO A 26 3.98 -15.91 -2.40
N PRO A 27 5.17 -16.48 -2.14
CA PRO A 27 6.44 -15.75 -2.29
C PRO A 27 6.68 -15.18 -3.68
N ASN A 28 6.17 -15.83 -4.72
CA ASN A 28 6.28 -15.36 -6.10
C ASN A 28 5.49 -14.07 -6.35
N VAL A 29 4.43 -13.81 -5.60
CA VAL A 29 3.64 -12.57 -5.70
C VAL A 29 4.46 -11.38 -5.20
N LEU A 30 5.07 -11.51 -4.03
CA LEU A 30 5.95 -10.48 -3.47
C LEU A 30 7.17 -10.24 -4.37
N SER A 31 7.81 -11.32 -4.84
CA SER A 31 8.96 -11.24 -5.76
C SER A 31 8.60 -10.58 -7.08
N SER A 32 7.43 -10.87 -7.63
CA SER A 32 6.94 -10.23 -8.86
C SER A 32 6.75 -8.74 -8.68
N ALA A 33 6.13 -8.32 -7.58
CA ALA A 33 5.98 -6.90 -7.25
C ALA A 33 7.34 -6.21 -7.09
N ALA A 34 8.28 -6.82 -6.36
CA ALA A 34 9.62 -6.25 -6.18
C ALA A 34 10.36 -6.07 -7.52
N LYS A 35 10.30 -7.07 -8.40
CA LYS A 35 10.92 -7.03 -9.73
C LYS A 35 10.28 -6.01 -10.69
N SER A 36 9.05 -5.61 -10.41
CA SER A 36 8.31 -4.63 -11.23
C SER A 36 8.70 -3.18 -10.91
N VAL A 37 9.33 -2.92 -9.76
CA VAL A 37 9.78 -1.58 -9.39
C VAL A 37 10.90 -1.12 -10.33
N PRO A 38 10.75 0.02 -11.05
CA PRO A 38 11.79 0.53 -11.92
C PRO A 38 13.07 0.87 -11.15
N LYS A 39 14.21 0.62 -11.78
CA LYS A 39 15.52 0.96 -11.19
C LYS A 39 15.62 2.45 -10.90
N GLY A 40 16.10 2.81 -9.72
CA GLY A 40 16.26 4.20 -9.30
C GLY A 40 15.00 4.82 -8.68
N SER A 41 13.91 4.05 -8.52
CA SER A 41 12.72 4.52 -7.84
C SER A 41 12.98 4.77 -6.36
N ARG A 42 12.26 5.74 -5.77
CA ARG A 42 12.17 5.92 -4.33
C ARG A 42 11.29 4.83 -3.74
N VAL A 43 11.78 4.13 -2.73
CA VAL A 43 11.02 3.08 -2.04
C VAL A 43 10.92 3.42 -0.56
N VAL A 44 9.69 3.47 -0.04
CA VAL A 44 9.38 3.78 1.35
C VAL A 44 8.78 2.54 2.01
N ILE A 45 9.38 2.09 3.11
CA ILE A 45 8.99 0.83 3.77
C ILE A 45 8.93 1.02 5.27
N GLY A 46 8.02 0.31 5.92
CA GLY A 46 7.96 0.22 7.36
C GLY A 46 8.98 -0.75 7.97
N CYS A 47 8.92 -0.90 9.31
CA CYS A 47 9.90 -1.68 10.07
C CYS A 47 9.36 -3.02 10.60
N GLN A 48 8.17 -3.44 10.19
CA GLN A 48 7.57 -4.67 10.68
C GLN A 48 8.24 -5.94 10.11
N LYS A 49 7.89 -7.07 10.71
CA LYS A 49 8.19 -8.41 10.18
C LYS A 49 7.31 -8.71 8.96
N GLY A 50 7.54 -9.85 8.32
CA GLY A 50 6.72 -10.31 7.19
C GLY A 50 6.95 -9.49 5.93
N VAL A 51 5.91 -8.90 5.36
CA VAL A 51 5.97 -8.19 4.07
C VAL A 51 6.97 -7.03 4.10
N ASP A 52 6.95 -6.19 5.13
CA ASP A 52 7.92 -5.08 5.27
C ASP A 52 9.37 -5.62 5.25
N ALA A 53 9.63 -6.70 5.99
CA ALA A 53 10.97 -7.31 6.05
C ALA A 53 11.41 -7.86 4.69
N PHE A 54 10.51 -8.49 3.96
CA PHE A 54 10.78 -8.99 2.60
C PHE A 54 11.21 -7.84 1.67
N PHE A 55 10.45 -6.76 1.63
CA PHE A 55 10.78 -5.63 0.75
C PHE A 55 12.04 -4.88 1.21
N ARG A 56 12.33 -4.80 2.52
CA ARG A 56 13.62 -4.26 2.98
C ARG A 56 14.82 -5.08 2.47
N GLN A 57 14.69 -6.39 2.37
CA GLN A 57 15.73 -7.24 1.78
C GLN A 57 15.87 -7.02 0.27
N CYS A 58 14.75 -6.83 -0.44
CA CYS A 58 14.77 -6.55 -1.88
C CYS A 58 15.33 -5.16 -2.21
N PHE A 59 15.14 -4.18 -1.33
CA PHE A 59 15.52 -2.78 -1.53
C PHE A 59 16.42 -2.27 -0.40
N PRO A 60 17.72 -2.61 -0.42
CA PRO A 60 18.64 -2.22 0.66
C PRO A 60 18.81 -0.70 0.82
N ASN A 61 18.52 0.07 -0.24
CA ASN A 61 18.55 1.53 -0.23
C ASN A 61 17.18 2.18 0.03
N ALA A 62 16.18 1.41 0.44
CA ALA A 62 14.86 1.94 0.77
C ALA A 62 14.92 2.88 1.97
N GLU A 63 14.05 3.89 1.96
CA GLU A 63 13.80 4.74 3.11
C GLU A 63 12.95 3.97 4.12
N VAL A 64 13.58 3.54 5.22
CA VAL A 64 12.91 2.74 6.25
C VAL A 64 12.40 3.63 7.37
N PHE A 65 11.09 3.64 7.56
CA PHE A 65 10.44 4.31 8.67
C PHE A 65 10.37 3.35 9.86
N SER A 66 11.24 3.56 10.85
CA SER A 66 11.40 2.65 11.99
C SER A 66 10.87 3.24 13.29
N VAL A 67 10.00 2.50 13.96
CA VAL A 67 9.51 2.87 15.30
C VAL A 67 10.64 2.94 16.31
N ALA A 68 11.70 2.15 16.15
CA ALA A 68 12.89 2.18 17.01
C ALA A 68 13.62 3.53 16.99
N SER A 69 13.40 4.38 15.99
CA SER A 69 13.95 5.74 15.95
C SER A 69 13.40 6.67 17.04
N GLY A 70 12.27 6.30 17.68
CA GLY A 70 11.55 7.13 18.63
C GLY A 70 10.78 8.32 18.03
N LYS A 71 10.90 8.57 16.74
CA LYS A 71 10.31 9.73 16.03
C LYS A 71 8.79 9.78 16.11
N TRP A 72 8.12 8.64 16.23
CA TRP A 72 6.65 8.52 16.29
C TRP A 72 6.12 8.13 17.67
N GLY A 73 6.92 8.35 18.74
CA GLY A 73 6.55 7.98 20.10
C GLY A 73 6.80 6.50 20.41
N SER A 74 6.06 5.97 21.37
CA SER A 74 6.21 4.59 21.86
C SER A 74 4.87 3.85 21.89
N GLY A 75 4.94 2.53 22.07
CA GLY A 75 3.76 1.68 22.17
C GLY A 75 3.04 1.43 20.83
N LYS A 76 1.81 0.95 20.92
CA LYS A 76 1.03 0.56 19.72
C LYS A 76 0.72 1.73 18.80
N GLY A 77 0.51 2.91 19.34
CA GLY A 77 0.24 4.13 18.55
C GLY A 77 1.40 4.55 17.65
N ALA A 78 2.63 4.24 18.03
CA ALA A 78 3.82 4.54 17.25
C ALA A 78 3.83 3.85 15.88
N TYR A 79 3.31 2.62 15.81
CA TYR A 79 3.21 1.88 14.54
C TYR A 79 2.18 2.51 13.59
N ALA A 80 1.05 2.97 14.12
CA ALA A 80 0.06 3.70 13.31
C ALA A 80 0.63 5.04 12.83
N ALA A 81 1.25 5.82 13.71
CA ALA A 81 1.88 7.10 13.36
C ALA A 81 2.97 6.92 12.29
N ARG A 82 3.80 5.89 12.40
CA ARG A 82 4.82 5.54 11.41
C ARG A 82 4.17 5.18 10.06
N SER A 83 3.12 4.36 10.06
CA SER A 83 2.42 3.97 8.83
C SER A 83 1.77 5.18 8.14
N ILE A 84 1.17 6.08 8.90
CA ILE A 84 0.63 7.35 8.40
C ILE A 84 1.74 8.19 7.73
N ALA A 85 2.90 8.28 8.35
CA ALA A 85 4.04 9.01 7.79
C ALA A 85 4.55 8.39 6.48
N CYS A 86 4.64 7.06 6.40
CA CYS A 86 4.98 6.34 5.16
C CYS A 86 4.00 6.68 4.02
N ILE A 87 2.71 6.58 4.30
CA ILE A 87 1.67 6.81 3.29
C ILE A 87 1.68 8.25 2.81
N LYS A 88 1.85 9.22 3.72
CA LYS A 88 1.98 10.64 3.36
C LYS A 88 3.20 10.90 2.48
N ALA A 89 4.34 10.28 2.77
CA ALA A 89 5.54 10.40 1.93
C ALA A 89 5.31 9.91 0.49
N VAL A 90 4.54 8.84 0.32
CA VAL A 90 4.15 8.34 -1.01
C VAL A 90 3.12 9.27 -1.67
N ALA A 91 2.17 9.79 -0.90
CA ALA A 91 1.16 10.73 -1.39
C ALA A 91 1.77 12.04 -1.92
N ASP A 92 2.75 12.59 -1.20
CA ASP A 92 3.45 13.83 -1.55
C ASP A 92 4.17 13.73 -2.91
N ASP A 93 4.59 12.53 -3.27
CA ASP A 93 5.25 12.23 -4.55
C ASP A 93 4.28 11.73 -5.64
N SER A 94 2.99 11.71 -5.39
CA SER A 94 2.01 11.07 -6.28
C SER A 94 2.38 9.61 -6.63
N GLY A 95 2.92 8.89 -5.65
CA GLY A 95 3.43 7.54 -5.80
C GLY A 95 2.35 6.46 -5.81
N LEU A 96 2.81 5.21 -5.81
CA LEU A 96 1.98 4.02 -5.77
C LEU A 96 2.10 3.31 -4.42
N TRP A 97 0.96 3.06 -3.76
CA TRP A 97 0.90 2.27 -2.54
C TRP A 97 0.51 0.84 -2.87
N ILE A 98 1.31 -0.13 -2.44
CA ILE A 98 1.07 -1.54 -2.71
C ILE A 98 0.83 -2.29 -1.39
N SER A 99 -0.28 -3.00 -1.28
CA SER A 99 -0.68 -3.69 -0.05
C SER A 99 -0.88 -5.19 -0.24
N PHE A 100 -0.47 -5.94 0.77
CA PHE A 100 -0.55 -7.41 0.81
C PHE A 100 -1.20 -7.87 2.13
N PRO A 101 -2.52 -7.67 2.31
CA PRO A 101 -3.22 -8.20 3.47
C PRO A 101 -3.31 -9.73 3.40
N ALA A 102 -3.19 -10.39 4.55
CA ALA A 102 -3.30 -11.85 4.68
C ALA A 102 -4.58 -12.28 5.40
N SER A 103 -5.56 -11.41 5.47
CA SER A 103 -6.89 -11.65 6.05
C SER A 103 -7.94 -10.88 5.29
N GLU A 104 -9.20 -11.19 5.53
CA GLU A 104 -10.32 -10.39 5.04
C GLU A 104 -10.28 -8.95 5.58
N CYS A 105 -10.89 -8.05 4.82
CA CYS A 105 -11.07 -6.66 5.26
C CYS A 105 -11.91 -6.62 6.54
N PRO A 106 -11.47 -5.92 7.59
CA PRO A 106 -12.25 -5.78 8.81
C PRO A 106 -13.63 -5.17 8.54
N PRO A 107 -14.70 -5.71 9.15
CA PRO A 107 -16.04 -5.16 8.99
C PRO A 107 -16.11 -3.68 9.38
N GLY A 108 -16.76 -2.89 8.54
CA GLY A 108 -16.97 -1.45 8.79
C GLY A 108 -15.75 -0.56 8.52
N LEU A 109 -14.61 -1.10 8.12
CA LEU A 109 -13.48 -0.30 7.66
C LEU A 109 -13.80 0.26 6.26
N ILE A 110 -13.67 1.56 6.10
CA ILE A 110 -13.87 2.27 4.84
C ILE A 110 -12.68 3.21 4.58
N PRO A 111 -12.34 3.50 3.31
CA PRO A 111 -11.38 4.51 2.96
C PRO A 111 -11.73 5.88 3.55
N SER A 112 -10.74 6.52 4.18
CA SER A 112 -10.92 7.85 4.78
C SER A 112 -9.61 8.62 4.78
N ASN A 113 -9.68 9.93 4.57
CA ASN A 113 -8.54 10.84 4.74
C ASN A 113 -8.28 11.21 6.21
N LYS A 114 -9.11 10.72 7.13
CA LYS A 114 -8.93 10.84 8.57
C LYS A 114 -8.27 9.58 9.10
N SER A 115 -7.00 9.65 9.47
CA SER A 115 -6.23 8.50 9.96
C SER A 115 -6.87 7.80 11.16
N SER A 116 -7.52 8.55 12.05
CA SER A 116 -8.22 7.98 13.22
C SER A 116 -9.37 7.04 12.86
N GLN A 117 -9.99 7.21 11.68
CA GLN A 117 -11.04 6.32 11.20
C GLN A 117 -10.47 5.02 10.61
N CYS A 118 -9.26 5.06 10.06
CA CYS A 118 -8.60 3.90 9.49
C CYS A 118 -7.81 3.10 10.55
N PHE A 119 -7.06 3.79 11.42
CA PHE A 119 -6.24 3.19 12.47
C PHE A 119 -6.95 3.16 13.83
N SER A 120 -8.14 2.58 13.86
CA SER A 120 -8.99 2.54 15.05
C SER A 120 -8.58 1.46 16.09
N GLY A 121 -7.54 0.68 15.81
CA GLY A 121 -7.12 -0.46 16.64
C GLY A 121 -7.97 -1.72 16.47
N LYS A 122 -8.97 -1.68 15.59
CA LYS A 122 -9.88 -2.80 15.30
C LYS A 122 -9.51 -3.44 13.98
N GLY A 123 -8.46 -4.28 13.95
CA GLY A 123 -8.15 -5.05 12.77
C GLY A 123 -6.72 -4.93 12.26
N SER A 124 -6.51 -5.30 11.00
CA SER A 124 -5.21 -5.43 10.36
C SER A 124 -4.60 -4.07 10.01
N GLY A 125 -3.35 -3.86 10.38
CA GLY A 125 -2.59 -2.66 10.00
C GLY A 125 -2.40 -2.51 8.50
N SER A 126 -2.36 -3.61 7.74
CA SER A 126 -2.27 -3.56 6.27
C SER A 126 -3.56 -3.03 5.63
N TRP A 127 -4.73 -3.43 6.14
CA TRP A 127 -6.02 -2.89 5.71
C TRP A 127 -6.20 -1.44 6.12
N ALA A 128 -5.79 -1.08 7.34
CA ALA A 128 -5.84 0.31 7.82
C ALA A 128 -4.97 1.24 6.95
N SER A 129 -3.76 0.79 6.60
CA SER A 129 -2.85 1.51 5.71
C SER A 129 -3.44 1.70 4.31
N LEU A 130 -4.04 0.64 3.75
CA LEU A 130 -4.69 0.71 2.44
C LEU A 130 -5.88 1.67 2.46
N ALA A 131 -6.74 1.59 3.50
CA ALA A 131 -7.89 2.48 3.66
C ALA A 131 -7.46 3.96 3.74
N PHE A 132 -6.40 4.24 4.45
CA PHE A 132 -5.88 5.60 4.57
C PHE A 132 -5.24 6.10 3.28
N ALA A 133 -4.45 5.26 2.59
CA ALA A 133 -3.88 5.61 1.28
C ALA A 133 -4.97 5.94 0.25
N CYS A 134 -6.00 5.09 0.13
CA CYS A 134 -7.16 5.36 -0.72
C CYS A 134 -7.88 6.64 -0.33
N GLY A 135 -8.11 6.86 0.96
CA GLY A 135 -8.79 8.05 1.47
C GLY A 135 -8.04 9.34 1.18
N LEU A 136 -6.70 9.30 1.08
CA LEU A 136 -5.87 10.42 0.62
C LEU A 136 -5.84 10.55 -0.91
N GLY A 137 -6.46 9.65 -1.66
CA GLY A 137 -6.42 9.64 -3.12
C GLY A 137 -5.13 9.10 -3.72
N VAL A 138 -4.31 8.40 -2.95
CA VAL A 138 -3.11 7.72 -3.46
C VAL A 138 -3.54 6.58 -4.38
N SER A 139 -2.88 6.44 -5.52
CA SER A 139 -3.04 5.26 -6.37
C SER A 139 -2.60 4.01 -5.62
N CYS A 140 -3.44 2.99 -5.60
CA CYS A 140 -3.19 1.78 -4.83
C CYS A 140 -3.28 0.53 -5.69
N LEU A 141 -2.40 -0.43 -5.40
CA LEU A 141 -2.52 -1.81 -5.81
C LEU A 141 -2.65 -2.70 -4.58
N VAL A 142 -3.45 -3.73 -4.67
CA VAL A 142 -3.57 -4.71 -3.61
C VAL A 142 -3.65 -6.11 -4.17
N TYR A 143 -2.87 -7.01 -3.60
CA TYR A 143 -3.04 -8.43 -3.76
C TYR A 143 -3.87 -8.96 -2.59
N SER A 144 -5.09 -9.41 -2.85
CA SER A 144 -5.97 -9.95 -1.83
C SER A 144 -6.63 -11.26 -2.28
N PRO A 145 -6.29 -12.41 -1.67
CA PRO A 145 -6.99 -13.66 -1.91
C PRO A 145 -8.47 -13.64 -1.50
N PHE A 146 -8.83 -12.67 -0.65
CA PHE A 146 -10.16 -12.51 -0.06
C PHE A 146 -11.04 -11.50 -0.81
N GLY A 147 -10.49 -10.84 -1.83
CA GLY A 147 -11.17 -9.74 -2.51
C GLY A 147 -11.06 -8.41 -1.76
N ILE A 148 -11.78 -7.42 -2.26
CA ILE A 148 -11.90 -6.06 -1.72
C ILE A 148 -13.38 -5.75 -1.58
N PRO A 149 -13.83 -5.06 -0.53
CA PRO A 149 -15.21 -4.61 -0.44
C PRO A 149 -15.62 -3.74 -1.64
N ASP A 150 -16.77 -4.02 -2.24
CA ASP A 150 -17.27 -3.32 -3.44
C ASP A 150 -17.36 -1.80 -3.22
N SER A 151 -17.68 -1.38 -1.99
CA SER A 151 -17.78 0.04 -1.60
C SER A 151 -16.46 0.81 -1.69
N TRP A 152 -15.31 0.14 -1.83
CA TRP A 152 -14.01 0.79 -1.95
C TRP A 152 -13.67 1.24 -3.38
N ASN A 153 -14.49 0.89 -4.37
CA ASN A 153 -14.31 1.26 -5.78
C ASN A 153 -12.97 0.80 -6.40
N PHE A 154 -12.49 -0.36 -5.97
CA PHE A 154 -11.37 -1.02 -6.63
C PHE A 154 -11.83 -1.76 -7.87
N SER A 155 -11.00 -1.78 -8.90
CA SER A 155 -11.20 -2.59 -10.10
C SER A 155 -10.30 -3.82 -10.05
N HIS A 156 -10.86 -4.99 -10.32
CA HIS A 156 -10.09 -6.21 -10.52
C HIS A 156 -9.22 -6.09 -11.76
N LEU A 157 -7.97 -6.52 -11.69
CA LEU A 157 -7.07 -6.56 -12.84
C LEU A 157 -7.26 -7.90 -13.58
N PRO A 158 -7.87 -7.92 -14.78
CA PRO A 158 -8.34 -9.16 -15.40
C PRO A 158 -7.23 -10.19 -15.68
N ASP A 159 -6.04 -9.71 -16.03
CA ASP A 159 -4.89 -10.56 -16.35
C ASP A 159 -4.04 -10.93 -15.13
N LEU A 160 -4.40 -10.43 -13.94
CA LEU A 160 -3.64 -10.58 -12.71
C LEU A 160 -4.55 -11.10 -11.60
N ASN A 161 -4.59 -12.42 -11.44
CA ASN A 161 -5.43 -13.07 -10.46
C ASN A 161 -5.21 -12.51 -9.05
N LYS A 162 -6.31 -12.14 -8.37
CA LYS A 162 -6.35 -11.59 -7.01
C LYS A 162 -5.68 -10.21 -6.85
N TRP A 163 -5.36 -9.53 -7.94
CA TRP A 163 -4.91 -8.16 -7.92
C TRP A 163 -6.06 -7.20 -8.22
N PHE A 164 -6.07 -6.10 -7.47
CA PHE A 164 -7.05 -5.03 -7.60
C PHE A 164 -6.32 -3.69 -7.61
N SER A 165 -6.88 -2.72 -8.32
CA SER A 165 -6.33 -1.38 -8.42
C SER A 165 -7.36 -0.32 -8.06
N PHE A 166 -6.88 0.74 -7.44
CA PHE A 166 -7.58 1.99 -7.23
C PHE A 166 -6.71 3.11 -7.81
N TYR A 167 -7.27 3.87 -8.73
CA TYR A 167 -6.62 5.05 -9.28
C TYR A 167 -7.47 6.27 -8.98
N GLN A 168 -6.84 7.32 -8.46
CA GLN A 168 -7.51 8.59 -8.38
C GLN A 168 -7.88 9.01 -9.81
N ARG A 169 -9.17 9.22 -10.07
CA ARG A 169 -9.60 9.88 -11.30
C ARG A 169 -9.05 11.31 -11.23
N THR A 170 -7.94 11.57 -11.86
CA THR A 170 -7.57 12.92 -12.25
C THR A 170 -8.75 13.41 -13.08
N SER A 171 -9.43 14.45 -12.60
CA SER A 171 -10.36 15.20 -13.44
C SER A 171 -9.52 15.72 -14.60
N ILE A 172 -9.52 14.99 -15.70
CA ILE A 172 -9.09 15.54 -16.99
C ILE A 172 -10.17 16.57 -17.27
N ASN A 173 -9.92 17.82 -16.86
CA ASN A 173 -10.63 18.93 -17.43
C ASN A 173 -10.49 18.76 -18.93
N GLN A 174 -11.60 18.45 -19.58
CA GLN A 174 -11.75 18.62 -21.00
C GLN A 174 -11.26 20.04 -21.33
N LEU A 175 -10.03 20.14 -21.79
CA LEU A 175 -9.68 21.23 -22.68
C LEU A 175 -10.48 20.97 -23.93
N SER A 176 -11.68 21.55 -23.96
CA SER A 176 -12.47 21.68 -25.16
C SER A 176 -11.58 22.34 -26.21
N LEU A 177 -11.26 21.58 -27.23
CA LEU A 177 -10.75 22.08 -28.47
C LEU A 177 -11.79 23.04 -29.08
N PHE A 178 -11.41 24.29 -29.14
CA PHE A 178 -11.92 25.22 -30.14
C PHE A 178 -10.81 25.54 -31.11
#